data_25cd8e737d67a49bb4c87d1f42c6883e
#
_entry.id   25cd8e737d67a49bb4c87d1f42c6883e
#
_cell.length_a   1.000
_cell.length_b   1.000
_cell.length_c   1.000
_cell.angle_alpha   90.00
_cell.angle_beta   90.00
_cell.angle_gamma   90.00
#
_symmetry.space_group_name_H-M   'P 1'
#
loop_
_entity.id
_entity.type
_entity.pdbx_description
1 polymer ?
#
loop_
_entity_poly.entity_id
_entity_poly.type
_entity_poly.pdbx_seq_one_letter_code
_entity_poly.pdbx_strand_id
1 'polypeptide(L)'
;QNTMAQKNNSYGNQSISSLKGADRVRKRPGVIFGSDGLEGCEHAVFEILSNAIDEAREGHGRVITVTRYNDRSIQVEDMGRGCPVDWNEKEQRYNWELVYCELYAGGKYDNLTGDNYEYSLGLNGLGACATQYASRYMDVTVWRDGFEYKLHFERGEIVGGLEKTPLPKSQVKKTGTRTRWLPDLDVFTDIAIPAEYFTDVLRRQAVVNEGITFKFRDQQELSLIHISEPTRRSYIS
;
A
#
# COMPACT_ATOMS: atom_id res chain seq x y z
N GLN A 1 -12.78 -56.84 -10.94
CA GLN A 1 -13.39 -55.79 -11.81
C GLN A 1 -13.04 -54.42 -11.22
N ASN A 2 -12.03 -53.81 -11.80
CA ASN A 2 -11.60 -52.43 -11.44
C ASN A 2 -12.49 -51.44 -12.19
N THR A 3 -13.33 -50.73 -11.46
CA THR A 3 -14.08 -49.57 -12.03
C THR A 3 -13.23 -48.32 -11.78
N MET A 4 -12.53 -47.90 -12.87
CA MET A 4 -11.91 -46.57 -12.91
C MET A 4 -13.02 -45.53 -12.95
N ALA A 5 -13.11 -44.71 -11.93
CA ALA A 5 -13.95 -43.52 -11.92
C ALA A 5 -13.37 -42.47 -12.91
N GLN A 6 -14.01 -42.32 -14.05
CA GLN A 6 -13.75 -41.20 -14.96
C GLN A 6 -14.11 -39.90 -14.26
N LYS A 7 -13.12 -39.05 -14.00
CA LYS A 7 -13.33 -37.64 -13.69
C LYS A 7 -13.92 -36.95 -14.92
N ASN A 8 -15.24 -36.80 -14.94
CA ASN A 8 -15.92 -35.93 -15.88
C ASN A 8 -15.53 -34.47 -15.60
N ASN A 9 -14.51 -34.00 -16.30
CA ASN A 9 -14.24 -32.58 -16.44
C ASN A 9 -15.29 -32.02 -17.42
N SER A 10 -16.47 -31.69 -16.94
CA SER A 10 -17.47 -31.01 -17.75
C SER A 10 -17.03 -29.57 -17.98
N TYR A 11 -16.42 -29.33 -19.13
CA TYR A 11 -16.16 -27.98 -19.63
C TYR A 11 -17.51 -27.41 -20.11
N GLY A 12 -18.28 -26.87 -19.18
CA GLY A 12 -19.60 -26.31 -19.42
C GLY A 12 -19.73 -24.90 -18.89
N ASN A 13 -20.83 -24.22 -19.23
CA ASN A 13 -21.12 -22.86 -18.80
C ASN A 13 -21.07 -22.64 -17.29
N GLN A 14 -21.24 -23.68 -16.49
CA GLN A 14 -21.16 -23.65 -15.03
C GLN A 14 -19.72 -23.77 -14.49
N SER A 15 -18.74 -24.14 -15.34
CA SER A 15 -17.34 -24.24 -14.93
C SER A 15 -16.62 -22.88 -14.88
N ILE A 16 -17.23 -21.84 -15.40
CA ILE A 16 -16.69 -20.48 -15.38
C ILE A 16 -17.22 -19.75 -14.16
N SER A 17 -16.36 -19.61 -13.15
CA SER A 17 -16.66 -18.78 -11.97
C SER A 17 -15.94 -17.44 -12.07
N SER A 18 -16.66 -16.36 -11.78
CA SER A 18 -16.07 -15.04 -11.65
C SER A 18 -15.37 -14.94 -10.29
N LEU A 19 -14.05 -14.78 -10.29
CA LEU A 19 -13.31 -14.41 -9.08
C LEU A 19 -13.65 -12.97 -8.71
N LYS A 20 -14.19 -12.76 -7.52
CA LYS A 20 -14.58 -11.45 -7.01
C LYS A 20 -13.64 -10.98 -5.90
N GLY A 21 -13.47 -9.67 -5.80
CA GLY A 21 -12.74 -9.04 -4.71
C GLY A 21 -11.31 -9.56 -4.55
N ALA A 22 -10.95 -9.85 -3.32
CA ALA A 22 -9.60 -10.27 -2.95
C ALA A 22 -9.13 -11.57 -3.63
N ASP A 23 -10.03 -12.47 -4.00
CA ASP A 23 -9.68 -13.75 -4.61
C ASP A 23 -8.91 -13.61 -5.92
N ARG A 24 -9.13 -12.53 -6.67
CA ARG A 24 -8.37 -12.25 -7.90
C ARG A 24 -6.87 -12.10 -7.65
N VAL A 25 -6.53 -11.49 -6.53
CA VAL A 25 -5.13 -11.28 -6.12
C VAL A 25 -4.61 -12.49 -5.38
N ARG A 26 -5.36 -12.96 -4.38
CA ARG A 26 -4.92 -14.00 -3.45
C ARG A 26 -4.65 -15.35 -4.12
N LYS A 27 -5.41 -15.69 -5.17
CA LYS A 27 -5.23 -16.94 -5.92
C LYS A 27 -4.19 -16.85 -7.05
N ARG A 28 -3.82 -15.65 -7.44
CA ARG A 28 -2.90 -15.41 -8.57
C ARG A 28 -1.90 -14.28 -8.28
N PRO A 29 -1.15 -14.33 -7.18
CA PRO A 29 -0.23 -13.26 -6.82
C PRO A 29 0.86 -13.06 -7.87
N GLY A 30 1.32 -14.12 -8.53
CA GLY A 30 2.33 -14.03 -9.57
C GLY A 30 1.91 -13.20 -10.78
N VAL A 31 0.62 -13.20 -11.14
CA VAL A 31 0.09 -12.35 -12.21
C VAL A 31 0.05 -10.90 -11.80
N ILE A 32 -0.30 -10.63 -10.54
CA ILE A 32 -0.49 -9.28 -10.00
C ILE A 32 0.85 -8.62 -9.63
N PHE A 33 1.72 -9.34 -8.92
CA PHE A 33 2.98 -8.82 -8.38
C PHE A 33 4.22 -9.30 -9.13
N GLY A 34 4.05 -10.09 -10.18
CA GLY A 34 5.15 -10.65 -10.97
C GLY A 34 5.80 -11.90 -10.37
N SER A 35 5.50 -12.24 -9.12
CA SER A 35 6.01 -13.40 -8.39
C SER A 35 5.09 -13.72 -7.23
N ASP A 36 5.02 -14.99 -6.84
CA ASP A 36 4.37 -15.45 -5.59
C ASP A 36 5.38 -15.64 -4.43
N GLY A 37 6.64 -15.35 -4.68
CA GLY A 37 7.71 -15.42 -3.69
C GLY A 37 8.03 -14.06 -3.05
N LEU A 38 9.22 -13.98 -2.47
CA LEU A 38 9.71 -12.79 -1.79
C LEU A 38 9.70 -11.53 -2.67
N GLU A 39 10.08 -11.67 -3.95
CA GLU A 39 10.08 -10.55 -4.90
C GLU A 39 8.67 -9.98 -5.11
N GLY A 40 7.64 -10.84 -5.21
CA GLY A 40 6.26 -10.39 -5.28
C GLY A 40 5.79 -9.66 -4.01
N CYS A 41 6.23 -10.13 -2.84
CA CYS A 41 5.99 -9.48 -1.57
C CYS A 41 6.66 -8.09 -1.50
N GLU A 42 7.88 -7.96 -2.01
CA GLU A 42 8.60 -6.70 -2.14
C GLU A 42 7.89 -5.72 -3.08
N HIS A 43 7.39 -6.20 -4.22
CA HIS A 43 6.58 -5.39 -5.14
C HIS A 43 5.28 -4.89 -4.47
N ALA A 44 4.65 -5.74 -3.68
CA ALA A 44 3.42 -5.36 -2.98
C ALA A 44 3.65 -4.25 -1.94
N VAL A 45 4.74 -4.32 -1.17
CA VAL A 45 5.06 -3.26 -0.20
C VAL A 45 5.46 -1.96 -0.88
N PHE A 46 6.06 -2.05 -2.06
CA PHE A 46 6.45 -0.86 -2.82
C PHE A 46 5.24 -0.02 -3.24
N GLU A 47 4.08 -0.61 -3.46
CA GLU A 47 2.83 0.14 -3.74
C GLU A 47 2.46 1.09 -2.59
N ILE A 48 2.63 0.66 -1.35
CA ILE A 48 2.38 1.52 -0.18
C ILE A 48 3.44 2.62 -0.09
N LEU A 49 4.69 2.27 -0.30
CA LEU A 49 5.81 3.21 -0.25
C LEU A 49 5.70 4.26 -1.35
N SER A 50 5.35 3.88 -2.57
CA SER A 50 5.22 4.81 -3.69
C SER A 50 4.13 5.84 -3.47
N ASN A 51 3.01 5.48 -2.85
CA ASN A 51 1.95 6.44 -2.50
C ASN A 51 2.46 7.53 -1.54
N ALA A 52 3.26 7.16 -0.54
CA ALA A 52 3.88 8.12 0.37
C ALA A 52 4.90 9.02 -0.35
N ILE A 53 5.68 8.46 -1.26
CA ILE A 53 6.66 9.20 -2.06
C ILE A 53 5.95 10.21 -2.99
N ASP A 54 4.86 9.81 -3.63
CA ASP A 54 4.10 10.68 -4.52
C ASP A 54 3.52 11.89 -3.76
N GLU A 55 2.98 11.70 -2.57
CA GLU A 55 2.54 12.82 -1.71
C GLU A 55 3.68 13.77 -1.39
N ALA A 56 4.84 13.25 -1.02
CA ALA A 56 6.00 14.09 -0.71
C ALA A 56 6.55 14.82 -1.96
N ARG A 57 6.52 14.18 -3.13
CA ARG A 57 6.92 14.79 -4.42
C ARG A 57 6.02 15.94 -4.81
N GLU A 58 4.73 15.87 -4.50
CA GLU A 58 3.77 16.96 -4.69
C GLU A 58 3.95 18.11 -3.67
N GLY A 59 4.91 18.00 -2.76
CA GLY A 59 5.23 19.02 -1.76
C GLY A 59 4.46 18.89 -0.45
N HIS A 60 3.76 17.78 -0.25
CA HIS A 60 2.97 17.51 0.96
C HIS A 60 3.71 16.60 1.92
N GLY A 61 4.40 17.19 2.88
CA GLY A 61 5.31 16.49 3.79
C GLY A 61 6.65 16.14 3.12
N ARG A 62 7.71 15.96 3.92
CA ARG A 62 9.04 15.67 3.42
C ARG A 62 9.74 14.56 4.17
N VAL A 63 9.04 13.96 5.12
CA VAL A 63 9.57 12.88 5.95
C VAL A 63 8.69 11.65 5.78
N ILE A 64 9.28 10.57 5.36
CA ILE A 64 8.62 9.26 5.24
C ILE A 64 9.34 8.30 6.17
N THR A 65 8.59 7.66 7.05
CA THR A 65 9.13 6.68 8.01
C THR A 65 8.67 5.29 7.62
N VAL A 66 9.62 4.39 7.40
CA VAL A 66 9.38 2.97 7.17
C VAL A 66 9.83 2.20 8.39
N THR A 67 8.98 1.33 8.92
CA THR A 67 9.29 0.49 10.08
C THR A 67 9.13 -0.98 9.72
N ARG A 68 10.14 -1.77 10.01
CA ARG A 68 10.15 -3.23 9.87
C ARG A 68 9.98 -3.84 11.27
N TYR A 69 8.82 -4.45 11.50
CA TYR A 69 8.46 -5.01 12.80
C TYR A 69 8.90 -6.46 12.98
N ASN A 70 8.96 -6.91 14.22
CA ASN A 70 9.35 -8.29 14.57
C ASN A 70 8.38 -9.34 14.03
N ASP A 71 7.10 -8.99 13.88
CA ASP A 71 6.08 -9.89 13.31
C ASP A 71 6.14 -9.97 11.78
N ARG A 72 7.15 -9.34 11.16
CA ARG A 72 7.36 -9.20 9.71
C ARG A 72 6.38 -8.24 9.02
N SER A 73 5.56 -7.53 9.77
CA SER A 73 4.80 -6.42 9.21
C SER A 73 5.71 -5.24 8.90
N ILE A 74 5.30 -4.47 7.90
CA ILE A 74 5.96 -3.26 7.46
C ILE A 74 5.00 -2.09 7.61
N GLN A 75 5.46 -0.99 8.16
CA GLN A 75 4.69 0.23 8.27
C GLN A 75 5.33 1.35 7.46
N VAL A 76 4.52 2.07 6.72
CA VAL A 76 4.91 3.29 6.02
C VAL A 76 4.05 4.43 6.57
N GLU A 77 4.70 5.48 7.03
CA GLU A 77 4.04 6.70 7.53
C GLU A 77 4.57 7.92 6.79
N ASP A 78 3.67 8.69 6.23
CA ASP A 78 3.95 9.98 5.63
C ASP A 78 3.32 11.13 6.41
N MET A 79 3.71 12.35 6.06
CA MET A 79 3.18 13.59 6.60
C MET A 79 2.45 14.40 5.51
N GLY A 80 1.88 13.70 4.53
CA GLY A 80 1.13 14.30 3.45
C GLY A 80 -0.24 14.80 3.87
N ARG A 81 -1.13 14.98 2.90
CA ARG A 81 -2.49 15.51 3.15
C ARG A 81 -3.41 14.54 3.88
N GLY A 82 -3.04 13.29 3.97
CA GLY A 82 -3.89 12.20 4.44
C GLY A 82 -4.78 11.65 3.32
N CYS A 83 -4.75 10.33 3.13
CA CYS A 83 -5.60 9.65 2.15
C CYS A 83 -7.08 9.96 2.42
N PRO A 84 -7.86 10.43 1.43
CA PRO A 84 -9.30 10.60 1.60
C PRO A 84 -9.95 9.23 1.83
N VAL A 85 -10.64 9.06 2.94
CA VAL A 85 -11.28 7.79 3.31
C VAL A 85 -12.74 7.94 3.69
N ASP A 86 -13.21 9.17 3.92
CA ASP A 86 -14.57 9.48 4.36
C ASP A 86 -15.58 9.42 3.21
N TRP A 87 -16.82 9.72 3.52
CA TRP A 87 -17.94 9.67 2.58
C TRP A 87 -17.73 10.57 1.36
N ASN A 88 -18.04 10.06 0.20
CA ASN A 88 -18.01 10.75 -1.08
C ASN A 88 -19.42 10.94 -1.62
N GLU A 89 -19.92 12.16 -1.57
CA GLU A 89 -21.27 12.51 -2.03
C GLU A 89 -21.46 12.26 -3.52
N LYS A 90 -20.44 12.49 -4.33
CA LYS A 90 -20.50 12.28 -5.78
C LYS A 90 -20.66 10.80 -6.13
N GLU A 91 -19.90 9.95 -5.45
CA GLU A 91 -19.87 8.50 -5.70
C GLU A 91 -20.93 7.74 -4.85
N GLN A 92 -21.58 8.40 -3.88
CA GLN A 92 -22.54 7.82 -2.94
C GLN A 92 -21.98 6.60 -2.20
N ARG A 93 -20.71 6.70 -1.80
CA ARG A 93 -19.99 5.66 -1.05
C ARG A 93 -18.77 6.24 -0.36
N TYR A 94 -18.14 5.46 0.50
CA TYR A 94 -16.91 5.86 1.16
C TYR A 94 -15.71 5.80 0.22
N ASN A 95 -14.81 6.79 0.31
CA ASN A 95 -13.57 6.79 -0.45
C ASN A 95 -12.66 5.60 -0.13
N TRP A 96 -12.68 5.09 1.11
CA TRP A 96 -11.87 3.93 1.45
C TRP A 96 -12.26 2.68 0.64
N GLU A 97 -13.52 2.53 0.26
CA GLU A 97 -13.96 1.43 -0.62
C GLU A 97 -13.34 1.56 -2.01
N LEU A 98 -13.26 2.79 -2.53
CA LEU A 98 -12.65 3.07 -3.84
C LEU A 98 -11.14 2.83 -3.83
N VAL A 99 -10.45 3.27 -2.76
CA VAL A 99 -8.99 3.18 -2.66
C VAL A 99 -8.52 1.77 -2.35
N TYR A 100 -9.17 1.07 -1.43
CA TYR A 100 -8.68 -0.20 -0.87
C TYR A 100 -9.43 -1.44 -1.31
N CYS A 101 -10.59 -1.31 -1.93
CA CYS A 101 -11.48 -2.44 -2.25
C CYS A 101 -11.84 -2.54 -3.73
N GLU A 102 -11.34 -1.65 -4.60
CA GLU A 102 -11.54 -1.71 -6.04
C GLU A 102 -10.21 -1.82 -6.78
N LEU A 103 -10.04 -2.94 -7.50
CA LEU A 103 -8.96 -3.08 -8.45
C LEU A 103 -9.30 -2.31 -9.73
N TYR A 104 -8.32 -1.57 -10.26
CA TYR A 104 -8.46 -0.80 -11.51
C TYR A 104 -9.56 0.28 -11.48
N ALA A 105 -9.90 0.79 -10.31
CA ALA A 105 -10.78 1.96 -10.17
C ALA A 105 -10.25 3.19 -10.92
N GLY A 106 -8.96 3.21 -11.22
CA GLY A 106 -8.29 4.25 -11.99
C GLY A 106 -8.88 4.52 -13.38
N GLY A 107 -9.44 3.52 -14.06
CA GLY A 107 -10.09 3.73 -15.37
C GLY A 107 -11.32 4.65 -15.34
N LYS A 108 -11.90 4.90 -14.16
CA LYS A 108 -12.96 5.89 -13.96
C LYS A 108 -12.43 7.28 -13.61
N TYR A 109 -11.16 7.39 -13.25
CA TYR A 109 -10.49 8.65 -12.93
C TYR A 109 -9.87 9.34 -14.14
N ASP A 110 -9.79 8.67 -15.30
CA ASP A 110 -9.28 9.23 -16.55
C ASP A 110 -10.03 10.48 -17.05
N ASN A 111 -11.18 10.80 -16.46
CA ASN A 111 -11.99 11.95 -16.83
C ASN A 111 -11.77 13.18 -15.92
N LEU A 112 -10.90 13.13 -14.92
CA LEU A 112 -10.84 14.19 -13.91
C LEU A 112 -9.59 15.06 -13.92
N THR A 113 -8.68 14.93 -14.82
CA THR A 113 -7.62 15.92 -15.12
C THR A 113 -6.44 15.24 -15.82
N GLY A 114 -6.07 15.82 -16.94
CA GLY A 114 -4.99 15.34 -17.77
C GLY A 114 -3.63 15.24 -17.07
N ASP A 115 -2.78 14.46 -17.69
CA ASP A 115 -1.31 14.38 -17.63
C ASP A 115 -0.60 14.08 -16.30
N ASN A 116 -1.19 14.31 -15.13
CA ASN A 116 -0.50 14.09 -13.85
C ASN A 116 -0.90 12.80 -13.12
N TYR A 117 -1.84 12.04 -13.62
CA TYR A 117 -2.40 10.88 -12.92
C TYR A 117 -1.73 9.56 -13.27
N GLU A 118 -1.06 9.44 -14.40
CA GLU A 118 -0.32 8.23 -14.79
C GLU A 118 0.86 7.92 -13.86
N TYR A 119 1.39 8.94 -13.16
CA TYR A 119 2.47 8.78 -12.20
C TYR A 119 2.03 8.44 -10.78
N SER A 120 0.76 8.64 -10.42
CA SER A 120 0.25 8.43 -9.04
C SER A 120 -0.31 7.03 -8.77
N LEU A 121 -0.42 6.20 -9.79
CA LEU A 121 -0.97 4.84 -9.68
C LEU A 121 0.07 3.75 -9.38
N GLY A 122 1.27 4.11 -8.96
CA GLY A 122 2.37 3.16 -8.85
C GLY A 122 2.75 2.57 -10.22
N LEU A 123 3.91 1.95 -10.32
CA LEU A 123 4.46 1.42 -11.59
C LEU A 123 3.55 0.42 -12.31
N ASN A 124 2.52 -0.14 -11.65
CA ASN A 124 1.65 -1.18 -12.20
C ASN A 124 0.15 -0.82 -12.19
N GLY A 125 -0.24 0.39 -11.74
CA GLY A 125 -1.64 0.81 -11.69
C GLY A 125 -2.55 0.01 -10.74
N LEU A 126 -1.96 -0.77 -9.83
CA LEU A 126 -2.70 -1.67 -8.94
C LEU A 126 -3.12 -0.99 -7.65
N GLY A 127 -2.37 0.05 -7.23
CA GLY A 127 -2.65 0.82 -6.05
C GLY A 127 -2.63 0.02 -4.74
N ALA A 128 -3.07 0.67 -3.67
CA ALA A 128 -3.13 0.07 -2.34
C ALA A 128 -4.10 -1.12 -2.24
N CYS A 129 -5.05 -1.24 -3.16
CA CYS A 129 -6.05 -2.30 -3.16
C CYS A 129 -5.43 -3.68 -3.31
N ALA A 130 -4.52 -3.88 -4.28
CA ALA A 130 -3.89 -5.18 -4.50
C ALA A 130 -3.07 -5.61 -3.27
N THR A 131 -2.32 -4.68 -2.67
CA THR A 131 -1.54 -4.93 -1.46
C THR A 131 -2.45 -5.26 -0.27
N GLN A 132 -3.56 -4.53 -0.11
CA GLN A 132 -4.56 -4.81 0.91
C GLN A 132 -5.13 -6.23 0.74
N TYR A 133 -5.46 -6.63 -0.47
CA TYR A 133 -5.98 -7.97 -0.75
C TYR A 133 -4.98 -9.09 -0.43
N ALA A 134 -3.68 -8.83 -0.56
CA ALA A 134 -2.62 -9.80 -0.27
C ALA A 134 -2.18 -9.80 1.20
N SER A 135 -2.92 -9.16 2.08
CA SER A 135 -2.58 -9.03 3.48
C SER A 135 -3.10 -10.17 4.35
N ARG A 136 -2.36 -10.50 5.41
CA ARG A 136 -2.88 -11.16 6.60
C ARG A 136 -3.70 -10.17 7.41
N TYR A 137 -3.16 -8.96 7.60
CA TYR A 137 -3.88 -7.78 8.06
C TYR A 137 -3.27 -6.50 7.44
N MET A 138 -4.09 -5.46 7.35
CA MET A 138 -3.66 -4.12 7.05
C MET A 138 -4.40 -3.14 7.95
N ASP A 139 -3.63 -2.31 8.67
CA ASP A 139 -4.13 -1.20 9.46
C ASP A 139 -3.81 0.12 8.76
N VAL A 140 -4.82 0.91 8.50
CA VAL A 140 -4.69 2.25 7.92
C VAL A 140 -5.12 3.26 8.95
N THR A 141 -4.25 4.24 9.22
CA THR A 141 -4.57 5.40 10.04
C THR A 141 -4.36 6.65 9.19
N VAL A 142 -5.34 7.53 9.17
CA VAL A 142 -5.30 8.78 8.42
C VAL A 142 -5.58 9.94 9.36
N TRP A 143 -4.77 10.99 9.27
CA TRP A 143 -5.00 12.26 9.94
C TRP A 143 -5.34 13.30 8.89
N ARG A 144 -6.54 13.83 8.96
CA ARG A 144 -7.07 14.77 7.98
C ARG A 144 -8.23 15.57 8.55
N ASP A 145 -8.29 16.85 8.22
CA ASP A 145 -9.43 17.74 8.54
C ASP A 145 -9.81 17.77 10.04
N GLY A 146 -8.85 17.61 10.93
CA GLY A 146 -9.07 17.60 12.36
C GLY A 146 -9.56 16.28 12.94
N PHE A 147 -9.50 15.20 12.16
CA PHE A 147 -9.93 13.85 12.56
C PHE A 147 -8.82 12.83 12.40
N GLU A 148 -8.89 11.77 13.20
CA GLU A 148 -8.17 10.54 13.01
C GLU A 148 -9.15 9.48 12.49
N TYR A 149 -8.82 8.89 11.35
CA TYR A 149 -9.58 7.80 10.74
C TYR A 149 -8.80 6.51 10.86
N LYS A 150 -9.48 5.40 11.18
CA LYS A 150 -8.87 4.07 11.24
C LYS A 150 -9.69 3.06 10.45
N LEU A 151 -8.96 2.22 9.72
CA LEU A 151 -9.49 1.06 9.00
C LEU A 151 -8.65 -0.16 9.35
N HIS A 152 -9.30 -1.30 9.51
CA HIS A 152 -8.65 -2.58 9.70
C HIS A 152 -9.16 -3.60 8.69
N PHE A 153 -8.23 -4.21 7.96
CA PHE A 153 -8.52 -5.26 7.00
C PHE A 153 -7.85 -6.56 7.44
N GLU A 154 -8.52 -7.67 7.21
CA GLU A 154 -7.96 -8.99 7.38
C GLU A 154 -8.23 -9.82 6.13
N ARG A 155 -7.16 -10.36 5.54
CA ARG A 155 -7.23 -11.22 4.34
C ARG A 155 -8.05 -10.60 3.19
N GLY A 156 -7.94 -9.30 3.02
CA GLY A 156 -8.63 -8.57 1.97
C GLY A 156 -10.03 -8.07 2.32
N GLU A 157 -10.54 -8.38 3.52
CA GLU A 157 -11.87 -7.98 3.96
C GLU A 157 -11.80 -6.90 5.04
N ILE A 158 -12.70 -5.92 4.97
CA ILE A 158 -12.84 -4.91 6.01
C ILE A 158 -13.39 -5.55 7.30
N VAL A 159 -12.80 -5.18 8.43
CA VAL A 159 -13.28 -5.58 9.76
C VAL A 159 -13.67 -4.33 10.54
N GLY A 160 -14.94 -4.21 10.90
CA GLY A 160 -15.45 -3.14 11.77
C GLY A 160 -15.79 -1.82 11.07
N GLY A 161 -15.43 -1.61 9.81
CA GLY A 161 -15.70 -0.36 9.09
C GLY A 161 -14.80 0.81 9.48
N LEU A 162 -15.15 2.02 9.03
CA LEU A 162 -14.39 3.24 9.30
C LEU A 162 -14.64 3.75 10.71
N GLU A 163 -13.57 3.94 11.48
CA GLU A 163 -13.59 4.67 12.74
C GLU A 163 -13.15 6.12 12.51
N LYS A 164 -13.92 7.08 13.00
CA LYS A 164 -13.63 8.51 12.87
C LYS A 164 -13.66 9.16 14.26
N THR A 165 -12.55 9.74 14.68
CA THR A 165 -12.37 10.35 15.99
C THR A 165 -11.83 11.77 15.86
N PRO A 166 -12.41 12.79 16.51
CA PRO A 166 -11.86 14.14 16.52
C PRO A 166 -10.46 14.16 17.15
N LEU A 167 -9.54 14.89 16.51
CA LEU A 167 -8.21 15.12 17.08
C LEU A 167 -8.27 16.11 18.26
N PRO A 168 -7.37 15.97 19.26
CA PRO A 168 -7.19 16.97 20.29
C PRO A 168 -6.84 18.33 19.68
N LYS A 169 -7.20 19.43 20.34
CA LYS A 169 -6.91 20.80 19.86
C LYS A 169 -5.44 21.03 19.53
N SER A 170 -4.53 20.41 20.28
CA SER A 170 -3.08 20.49 20.05
C SER A 170 -2.62 19.77 18.77
N GLN A 171 -3.44 18.90 18.20
CA GLN A 171 -3.11 18.08 17.02
C GLN A 171 -4.08 18.29 15.86
N VAL A 172 -4.96 19.26 15.93
CA VAL A 172 -6.03 19.49 14.93
C VAL A 172 -5.49 19.72 13.52
N LYS A 173 -4.24 20.17 13.38
CA LYS A 173 -3.56 20.41 12.09
C LYS A 173 -2.75 19.22 11.59
N LYS A 174 -2.69 18.14 12.36
CA LYS A 174 -1.96 16.94 11.96
C LYS A 174 -2.56 16.35 10.70
N THR A 175 -1.71 16.05 9.72
CA THR A 175 -2.08 15.35 8.49
C THR A 175 -1.09 14.22 8.21
N GLY A 176 -1.52 13.25 7.43
CA GLY A 176 -0.69 12.15 6.98
C GLY A 176 -1.45 10.83 6.89
N THR A 177 -0.75 9.82 6.40
CA THR A 177 -1.26 8.46 6.28
C THR A 177 -0.23 7.50 6.85
N ARG A 178 -0.70 6.54 7.65
CA ARG A 178 0.11 5.45 8.16
C ARG A 178 -0.55 4.13 7.79
N THR A 179 0.20 3.29 7.10
CA THR A 179 -0.25 1.96 6.69
C THR A 179 0.69 0.93 7.29
N ARG A 180 0.16 0.01 8.11
CA ARG A 180 0.87 -1.15 8.61
C ARG A 180 0.32 -2.40 7.93
N TRP A 181 1.17 -3.12 7.25
CA TRP A 181 0.82 -4.26 6.41
C TRP A 181 1.60 -5.50 6.81
N LEU A 182 0.88 -6.56 7.14
CA LEU A 182 1.46 -7.88 7.27
C LEU A 182 1.09 -8.69 6.02
N PRO A 183 2.07 -9.06 5.17
CA PRO A 183 1.81 -9.94 4.05
C PRO A 183 1.35 -11.33 4.51
N ASP A 184 0.55 -12.00 3.69
CA ASP A 184 -0.02 -13.28 4.02
C ASP A 184 0.78 -14.44 3.40
N LEU A 185 1.20 -15.39 4.23
CA LEU A 185 1.84 -16.64 3.77
C LEU A 185 0.91 -17.56 2.97
N ASP A 186 -0.39 -17.32 3.02
CA ASP A 186 -1.35 -17.99 2.13
C ASP A 186 -1.33 -17.40 0.70
N VAL A 187 -0.68 -16.25 0.51
CA VAL A 187 -0.53 -15.57 -0.77
C VAL A 187 0.90 -15.67 -1.29
N PHE A 188 1.87 -15.35 -0.45
CA PHE A 188 3.30 -15.39 -0.79
C PHE A 188 4.00 -16.57 -0.12
N THR A 189 4.91 -17.19 -0.84
CA THR A 189 5.71 -18.31 -0.30
C THR A 189 6.77 -17.88 0.70
N ASP A 190 7.18 -16.61 0.65
CA ASP A 190 8.12 -15.98 1.58
C ASP A 190 7.70 -14.53 1.82
N ILE A 191 7.61 -14.13 3.08
CA ILE A 191 7.24 -12.77 3.52
C ILE A 191 8.35 -12.08 4.31
N ALA A 192 9.52 -12.69 4.43
CA ALA A 192 10.64 -12.17 5.20
C ALA A 192 11.43 -11.14 4.36
N ILE A 193 10.85 -9.97 4.11
CA ILE A 193 11.53 -8.90 3.38
C ILE A 193 12.75 -8.46 4.18
N PRO A 194 13.98 -8.56 3.62
CA PRO A 194 15.20 -8.22 4.33
C PRO A 194 15.36 -6.71 4.50
N ALA A 195 16.12 -6.30 5.53
CA ALA A 195 16.44 -4.90 5.79
C ALA A 195 17.13 -4.24 4.59
N GLU A 196 17.99 -4.96 3.89
CA GLU A 196 18.74 -4.49 2.72
C GLU A 196 17.82 -4.03 1.59
N TYR A 197 16.68 -4.69 1.41
CA TYR A 197 15.67 -4.25 0.43
C TYR A 197 15.26 -2.81 0.69
N PHE A 198 14.91 -2.49 1.94
CA PHE A 198 14.47 -1.14 2.32
C PHE A 198 15.59 -0.13 2.21
N THR A 199 16.77 -0.42 2.73
CA THR A 199 17.90 0.51 2.65
C THR A 199 18.29 0.80 1.20
N ASP A 200 18.29 -0.19 0.32
CA ASP A 200 18.58 0.00 -1.10
C ASP A 200 17.52 0.80 -1.83
N VAL A 201 16.25 0.47 -1.63
CA VAL A 201 15.13 1.20 -2.23
C VAL A 201 15.09 2.64 -1.76
N LEU A 202 15.21 2.87 -0.45
CA LEU A 202 15.13 4.23 0.11
C LEU A 202 16.31 5.10 -0.31
N ARG A 203 17.51 4.54 -0.44
CA ARG A 203 18.66 5.26 -0.99
C ARG A 203 18.44 5.67 -2.44
N ARG A 204 17.93 4.76 -3.28
CA ARG A 204 17.59 5.10 -4.68
C ARG A 204 16.53 6.18 -4.75
N GLN A 205 15.49 6.09 -3.92
CA GLN A 205 14.42 7.08 -3.89
C GLN A 205 14.90 8.45 -3.38
N ALA A 206 15.81 8.48 -2.42
CA ALA A 206 16.42 9.73 -1.93
C ALA A 206 17.20 10.48 -3.01
N VAL A 207 17.89 9.74 -3.89
CA VAL A 207 18.66 10.34 -4.98
C VAL A 207 17.75 11.05 -6.01
N VAL A 208 16.62 10.45 -6.35
CA VAL A 208 15.71 10.98 -7.37
C VAL A 208 14.64 11.92 -6.81
N ASN A 209 14.51 12.00 -5.49
CA ASN A 209 13.54 12.85 -4.81
C ASN A 209 14.24 13.79 -3.83
N GLU A 210 14.90 14.81 -4.37
CA GLU A 210 15.61 15.81 -3.57
C GLU A 210 14.69 16.46 -2.51
N GLY A 211 15.20 16.59 -1.29
CA GLY A 211 14.50 17.22 -0.18
C GLY A 211 13.56 16.29 0.60
N ILE A 212 13.42 15.03 0.20
CA ILE A 212 12.71 14.02 0.99
C ILE A 212 13.69 13.30 1.91
N THR A 213 13.33 13.18 3.19
CA THR A 213 14.07 12.40 4.17
C THR A 213 13.33 11.12 4.47
N PHE A 214 14.01 10.00 4.33
CA PHE A 214 13.52 8.69 4.73
C PHE A 214 14.10 8.31 6.07
N LYS A 215 13.25 7.85 6.98
CA LYS A 215 13.65 7.21 8.24
C LYS A 215 13.32 5.73 8.13
N PHE A 216 14.31 4.89 8.31
CA PHE A 216 14.12 3.45 8.36
C PHE A 216 14.35 2.96 9.79
N ARG A 217 13.31 2.45 10.41
CA ARG A 217 13.33 1.81 11.74
C ARG A 217 13.27 0.32 11.57
N ASP A 218 14.29 -0.36 12.03
CA ASP A 218 14.34 -1.82 12.00
C ASP A 218 14.25 -2.36 13.43
N GLN A 219 13.07 -2.87 13.77
CA GLN A 219 12.83 -3.47 15.08
C GLN A 219 13.55 -4.80 15.22
N GLN A 220 13.74 -5.54 14.14
CA GLN A 220 14.44 -6.84 14.17
C GLN A 220 15.94 -6.68 14.44
N GLU A 221 16.55 -5.63 13.94
CA GLU A 221 17.99 -5.32 14.13
C GLU A 221 18.24 -4.16 15.12
N LEU A 222 17.17 -3.65 15.74
CA LEU A 222 17.24 -2.55 16.71
C LEU A 222 17.96 -1.31 16.18
N SER A 223 17.75 -0.97 14.92
CA SER A 223 18.41 0.12 14.22
C SER A 223 17.46 1.22 13.76
N LEU A 224 18.00 2.44 13.65
CA LEU A 224 17.33 3.59 13.04
C LEU A 224 18.29 4.28 12.09
N ILE A 225 17.91 4.36 10.82
CA ILE A 225 18.71 4.97 9.76
C ILE A 225 17.96 6.14 9.16
N HIS A 226 18.64 7.28 8.97
CA HIS A 226 18.13 8.44 8.24
C HIS A 226 18.80 8.48 6.86
N ILE A 227 18.00 8.55 5.82
CA ILE A 227 18.44 8.55 4.43
C ILE A 227 17.91 9.80 3.74
N SER A 228 18.80 10.64 3.26
CA SER A 228 18.49 11.81 2.45
C SER A 228 19.61 12.03 1.44
N GLU A 229 19.31 12.76 0.36
CA GLU A 229 20.39 13.17 -0.55
C GLU A 229 21.36 14.09 0.19
N PRO A 230 22.69 13.88 0.05
CA PRO A 230 23.68 14.82 0.59
C PRO A 230 23.46 16.19 -0.02
N THR A 231 23.31 17.21 0.81
CA THR A 231 23.18 18.61 0.36
C THR A 231 24.40 18.92 -0.53
N ARG A 232 24.20 19.23 -1.80
CA ARG A 232 25.26 19.76 -2.64
C ARG A 232 25.74 21.05 -1.98
N ARG A 233 26.91 21.01 -1.36
CA ARG A 233 27.62 22.24 -1.00
C ARG A 233 27.85 22.96 -2.33
N SER A 234 27.15 24.07 -2.55
CA SER A 234 27.50 25.02 -3.61
C SER A 234 28.91 25.54 -3.28
N TYR A 235 29.91 25.02 -3.95
CA TYR A 235 31.18 25.69 -4.03
C TYR A 235 30.96 26.93 -4.90
N ILE A 236 30.63 28.04 -4.26
CA ILE A 236 30.77 29.35 -4.87
C ILE A 236 32.25 29.65 -4.77
N SER A 237 32.96 29.52 -5.89
CA SER A 237 34.27 30.05 -6.14
C SER A 237 34.19 31.53 -6.50
#